data_fdd45d8fbccbf3b116e9fbee0e2abf11
#
_entry.id   fdd45d8fbccbf3b116e9fbee0e2abf11
#
_cell.length_a   1.000
_cell.length_b   1.000
_cell.length_c   1.000
_cell.angle_alpha   90.00
_cell.angle_beta   90.00
_cell.angle_gamma   90.00
#
_symmetry.space_group_name_H-M   'P 1'
#
loop_
_entity.id
_entity.type
_entity.pdbx_description
1 polymer ?
#
loop_
_entity_poly.entity_id
_entity_poly.type
_entity_poly.pdbx_seq_one_letter_code
_entity_poly.pdbx_strand_id
1 'polypeptide(L)'
;AIRPGAIINGNKIQKVELNGDDYVLSWENLGKDGKPEQKSPERRQMEKTFPELAGGYHLPKYAKVVGIADPSSGGDISDPFRPKYAVELQLLDENGNEDKTVPVYPAVPLPVTSTGSQGGDFAFPEVGTMVEVGFAYGRSDQPFVRTMLAQGKTVPSVAPGEQLKQQRPEVYERTDAAGNKIRETDQKITDKSFERHIETDSEVKQIGTSTKTVDSDSTQTIGGNKTVSVLGSINDTTASNRTVGTGGILQEKIVGLAQRVSDEKNKFVAPLSYMGSEGQNIFRLLEDTIQLLGEVASTIATHTHRGSPPPDQASTFNQQASKAKTIKGKLTPIIE
;
A
#
# COMPACT_ATOMS: atom_id res chain seq x y z
N ALA A 1 -37.50 -36.93 -31.09
CA ALA A 1 -36.91 -37.83 -30.11
C ALA A 1 -37.32 -37.37 -28.70
N ILE A 2 -37.84 -38.27 -27.91
CA ILE A 2 -38.20 -38.02 -26.50
C ILE A 2 -36.90 -37.83 -25.70
N ARG A 3 -36.83 -36.80 -24.89
CA ARG A 3 -35.63 -36.49 -24.07
C ARG A 3 -35.96 -36.50 -22.59
N PRO A 4 -35.02 -36.81 -21.71
CA PRO A 4 -35.19 -36.60 -20.28
C PRO A 4 -35.65 -35.15 -20.03
N GLY A 5 -36.61 -34.96 -19.12
CA GLY A 5 -37.26 -33.69 -18.85
C GLY A 5 -38.56 -33.44 -19.63
N ALA A 6 -38.92 -34.24 -20.66
CA ALA A 6 -40.19 -34.17 -21.34
C ALA A 6 -41.34 -34.57 -20.38
N ILE A 7 -42.52 -33.97 -20.54
CA ILE A 7 -43.72 -34.35 -19.80
C ILE A 7 -44.60 -35.15 -20.72
N ILE A 8 -44.88 -36.43 -20.35
CA ILE A 8 -45.79 -37.32 -21.08
C ILE A 8 -46.83 -37.83 -20.09
N ASN A 9 -48.08 -37.65 -20.45
CA ASN A 9 -49.24 -38.01 -19.61
C ASN A 9 -49.16 -37.44 -18.18
N GLY A 10 -48.61 -36.24 -18.04
CA GLY A 10 -48.47 -35.59 -16.72
C GLY A 10 -47.25 -36.03 -15.93
N ASN A 11 -46.43 -36.97 -16.40
CA ASN A 11 -45.25 -37.45 -15.74
C ASN A 11 -44.00 -36.89 -16.46
N LYS A 12 -43.05 -36.33 -15.69
CA LYS A 12 -41.75 -35.88 -16.19
C LYS A 12 -40.81 -37.06 -16.35
N ILE A 13 -40.30 -37.26 -17.56
CA ILE A 13 -39.39 -38.37 -17.87
C ILE A 13 -38.02 -38.05 -17.32
N GLN A 14 -37.48 -38.93 -16.48
CA GLN A 14 -36.13 -38.82 -15.94
C GLN A 14 -35.09 -39.52 -16.83
N LYS A 15 -35.42 -40.70 -17.33
CA LYS A 15 -34.52 -41.55 -18.08
C LYS A 15 -35.20 -42.06 -19.34
N VAL A 16 -34.46 -42.01 -20.44
CA VAL A 16 -34.87 -42.59 -21.72
C VAL A 16 -33.80 -43.63 -22.08
N GLU A 17 -34.19 -44.87 -22.14
CA GLU A 17 -33.33 -45.97 -22.59
C GLU A 17 -33.80 -46.47 -23.94
N LEU A 18 -32.87 -46.69 -24.87
CA LEU A 18 -33.15 -47.36 -26.14
C LEU A 18 -32.92 -48.87 -25.94
N ASN A 19 -33.96 -49.64 -26.17
CA ASN A 19 -33.90 -51.10 -26.07
C ASN A 19 -34.36 -51.72 -27.40
N GLY A 20 -33.40 -51.93 -28.29
CA GLY A 20 -33.68 -52.26 -29.68
C GLY A 20 -34.30 -51.05 -30.42
N ASP A 21 -35.47 -51.25 -31.01
CA ASP A 21 -36.22 -50.18 -31.70
C ASP A 21 -37.22 -49.45 -30.76
N ASP A 22 -37.32 -49.86 -29.50
CA ASP A 22 -38.26 -49.32 -28.54
C ASP A 22 -37.61 -48.38 -27.54
N TYR A 23 -38.38 -47.34 -27.12
CA TYR A 23 -37.95 -46.42 -26.09
C TYR A 23 -38.56 -46.88 -24.74
N VAL A 24 -37.72 -47.17 -23.76
CA VAL A 24 -38.11 -47.35 -22.38
C VAL A 24 -38.00 -46.01 -21.66
N LEU A 25 -39.14 -45.52 -21.22
CA LEU A 25 -39.23 -44.23 -20.48
C LEU A 25 -39.38 -44.51 -19.00
N SER A 26 -38.49 -43.99 -18.20
CA SER A 26 -38.62 -44.04 -16.76
C SER A 26 -38.88 -42.61 -16.22
N TRP A 27 -39.86 -42.52 -15.33
CA TRP A 27 -40.14 -41.28 -14.59
C TRP A 27 -40.02 -41.55 -13.08
N GLU A 28 -39.92 -40.47 -12.31
CA GLU A 28 -39.79 -40.61 -10.84
C GLU A 28 -40.85 -41.48 -10.24
N ASN A 29 -40.42 -42.38 -9.39
CA ASN A 29 -41.25 -43.22 -8.54
C ASN A 29 -42.14 -44.27 -9.26
N LEU A 30 -41.68 -44.82 -10.38
CA LEU A 30 -42.29 -46.03 -10.90
C LEU A 30 -41.66 -47.28 -10.27
N GLY A 31 -42.50 -48.11 -9.65
CA GLY A 31 -42.15 -49.45 -9.27
C GLY A 31 -41.89 -50.36 -10.50
N LYS A 32 -41.35 -51.55 -10.30
CA LYS A 32 -41.10 -52.54 -11.34
C LYS A 32 -42.33 -52.91 -12.16
N ASP A 33 -43.52 -52.56 -11.67
CA ASP A 33 -44.83 -52.78 -12.29
C ASP A 33 -45.31 -51.58 -13.14
N GLY A 34 -44.45 -50.55 -13.34
CA GLY A 34 -44.79 -49.34 -14.10
C GLY A 34 -45.76 -48.42 -13.40
N LYS A 35 -46.12 -48.64 -12.18
CA LYS A 35 -46.96 -47.75 -11.39
C LYS A 35 -46.08 -46.85 -10.52
N PRO A 36 -46.56 -45.64 -10.15
CA PRO A 36 -45.87 -44.81 -9.21
C PRO A 36 -45.42 -45.59 -7.98
N GLU A 37 -44.13 -45.60 -7.68
CA GLU A 37 -43.57 -46.29 -6.55
C GLU A 37 -44.23 -45.76 -5.28
N GLN A 38 -45.13 -46.54 -4.70
CA GLN A 38 -45.68 -46.21 -3.42
C GLN A 38 -44.57 -46.43 -2.39
N LYS A 39 -44.22 -45.35 -1.68
CA LYS A 39 -43.28 -45.45 -0.56
C LYS A 39 -43.69 -46.63 0.32
N SER A 40 -42.72 -47.48 0.68
CA SER A 40 -43.03 -48.66 1.53
C SER A 40 -43.70 -48.22 2.84
N PRO A 41 -44.52 -49.05 3.45
CA PRO A 41 -45.16 -48.75 4.73
C PRO A 41 -44.11 -48.31 5.78
N GLU A 42 -42.96 -48.95 5.82
CA GLU A 42 -41.84 -48.63 6.72
C GLU A 42 -41.29 -47.24 6.42
N ARG A 43 -41.06 -46.91 5.16
CA ARG A 43 -40.59 -45.56 4.76
C ARG A 43 -41.61 -44.51 5.11
N ARG A 44 -42.91 -44.72 4.88
CA ARG A 44 -43.97 -43.79 5.30
C ARG A 44 -44.02 -43.61 6.81
N GLN A 45 -43.84 -44.67 7.56
CA GLN A 45 -43.83 -44.64 9.02
C GLN A 45 -42.58 -43.90 9.51
N MET A 46 -41.42 -44.16 8.92
CA MET A 46 -40.17 -43.48 9.24
C MET A 46 -40.25 -41.98 8.96
N GLU A 47 -40.74 -41.59 7.79
CA GLU A 47 -40.94 -40.18 7.42
C GLU A 47 -42.00 -39.47 8.29
N LYS A 48 -42.96 -40.21 8.82
CA LYS A 48 -43.94 -39.69 9.79
C LYS A 48 -43.35 -39.52 11.17
N THR A 49 -42.49 -40.45 11.60
CA THR A 49 -41.83 -40.42 12.91
C THR A 49 -40.67 -39.48 12.94
N PHE A 50 -39.95 -39.33 11.81
CA PHE A 50 -38.78 -38.47 11.62
C PHE A 50 -38.96 -37.61 10.37
N PRO A 51 -39.79 -36.56 10.45
CA PRO A 51 -40.06 -35.69 9.30
C PRO A 51 -38.81 -35.05 8.68
N GLU A 52 -37.75 -34.86 9.48
CA GLU A 52 -36.46 -34.34 9.07
C GLU A 52 -35.73 -35.25 8.05
N LEU A 53 -36.07 -36.55 7.98
CA LEU A 53 -35.52 -37.46 6.99
C LEU A 53 -36.27 -37.42 5.66
N ALA A 54 -37.46 -36.79 5.63
CA ALA A 54 -38.25 -36.67 4.41
C ALA A 54 -37.55 -35.69 3.44
N GLY A 55 -37.46 -36.06 2.16
CA GLY A 55 -36.89 -35.21 1.13
C GLY A 55 -35.35 -35.08 1.12
N GLY A 56 -34.66 -35.82 2.02
CA GLY A 56 -33.20 -35.87 2.05
C GLY A 56 -32.53 -34.56 2.44
N TYR A 57 -33.25 -33.65 3.12
CA TYR A 57 -32.69 -32.36 3.59
C TYR A 57 -31.77 -32.50 4.81
N HIS A 58 -31.67 -33.65 5.40
CA HIS A 58 -30.66 -33.98 6.40
C HIS A 58 -29.27 -34.22 5.80
N LEU A 59 -29.18 -34.39 4.47
CA LEU A 59 -27.93 -34.50 3.73
C LEU A 59 -27.57 -33.14 3.08
N PRO A 60 -26.27 -32.84 2.97
CA PRO A 60 -25.84 -31.65 2.21
C PRO A 60 -26.24 -31.80 0.74
N LYS A 61 -26.58 -30.67 0.13
CA LYS A 61 -26.90 -30.58 -1.30
C LYS A 61 -25.99 -29.56 -1.99
N TYR A 62 -25.78 -29.76 -3.25
CA TYR A 62 -25.07 -28.75 -4.05
C TYR A 62 -26.07 -27.74 -4.64
N ALA A 63 -25.61 -26.50 -4.75
CA ALA A 63 -26.38 -25.44 -5.36
C ALA A 63 -25.46 -24.52 -6.15
N LYS A 64 -26.06 -23.70 -7.01
CA LYS A 64 -25.40 -22.69 -7.79
C LYS A 64 -25.91 -21.31 -7.38
N VAL A 65 -25.01 -20.38 -7.15
CA VAL A 65 -25.36 -18.97 -6.91
C VAL A 65 -25.95 -18.36 -8.18
N VAL A 66 -27.18 -17.87 -8.10
CA VAL A 66 -27.86 -17.22 -9.22
C VAL A 66 -28.01 -15.71 -9.05
N GLY A 67 -27.86 -15.22 -7.82
CA GLY A 67 -27.90 -13.79 -7.53
C GLY A 67 -27.42 -13.46 -6.10
N ILE A 68 -27.30 -12.16 -5.83
CA ILE A 68 -27.12 -11.63 -4.49
C ILE A 68 -28.48 -11.19 -3.97
N ALA A 69 -28.91 -11.77 -2.84
CA ALA A 69 -30.27 -11.57 -2.34
C ALA A 69 -30.53 -10.16 -1.78
N ASP A 70 -29.58 -9.64 -1.00
CA ASP A 70 -29.69 -8.32 -0.40
C ASP A 70 -28.27 -7.79 -0.16
N PRO A 71 -27.72 -6.95 -1.05
CA PRO A 71 -26.42 -6.36 -0.85
C PRO A 71 -26.45 -5.58 0.46
N SER A 72 -25.55 -5.94 1.38
CA SER A 72 -25.49 -5.34 2.71
C SER A 72 -25.20 -3.83 2.60
N SER A 73 -26.24 -3.01 2.67
CA SER A 73 -26.09 -1.62 3.06
C SER A 73 -25.74 -1.62 4.56
N GLY A 74 -24.62 -1.00 4.94
CA GLY A 74 -24.19 -1.01 6.34
C GLY A 74 -25.30 -0.51 7.28
N GLY A 75 -25.39 -1.11 8.46
CA GLY A 75 -26.26 -0.68 9.54
C GLY A 75 -27.55 -1.47 9.75
N ASP A 76 -27.86 -2.43 8.89
CA ASP A 76 -29.04 -3.30 9.09
C ASP A 76 -28.70 -4.58 9.84
N ILE A 77 -29.60 -4.99 10.72
CA ILE A 77 -29.49 -6.25 11.45
C ILE A 77 -29.86 -7.42 10.53
N SER A 78 -29.05 -8.48 10.55
CA SER A 78 -29.37 -9.75 9.90
C SER A 78 -30.19 -10.61 10.85
N ASP A 79 -31.36 -11.08 10.43
CA ASP A 79 -32.23 -11.97 11.18
C ASP A 79 -32.68 -13.16 10.30
N PRO A 80 -33.30 -14.22 10.88
CA PRO A 80 -33.72 -15.41 10.13
C PRO A 80 -34.76 -15.14 9.03
N PHE A 81 -35.53 -14.08 9.13
CA PHE A 81 -36.56 -13.71 8.14
C PHE A 81 -36.01 -12.80 7.05
N ARG A 82 -34.94 -12.07 7.37
CA ARG A 82 -34.26 -11.15 6.45
C ARG A 82 -32.75 -11.29 6.63
N PRO A 83 -32.15 -12.39 6.21
CA PRO A 83 -30.72 -12.57 6.33
C PRO A 83 -29.98 -11.57 5.45
N LYS A 84 -29.03 -10.85 6.06
CA LYS A 84 -28.05 -10.03 5.35
C LYS A 84 -26.84 -10.90 5.01
N TYR A 85 -26.00 -10.47 4.06
CA TYR A 85 -24.90 -11.27 3.57
C TYR A 85 -25.40 -12.66 3.10
N ALA A 86 -26.34 -12.63 2.17
CA ALA A 86 -27.05 -13.78 1.64
C ALA A 86 -27.08 -13.79 0.12
N VAL A 87 -27.29 -14.95 -0.47
CA VAL A 87 -27.35 -15.17 -1.91
C VAL A 87 -28.62 -15.91 -2.31
N GLU A 88 -29.01 -15.75 -3.57
CA GLU A 88 -30.03 -16.57 -4.20
C GLU A 88 -29.41 -17.85 -4.73
N LEU A 89 -30.03 -19.00 -4.42
CA LEU A 89 -29.50 -20.31 -4.76
C LEU A 89 -30.48 -21.15 -5.55
N GLN A 90 -29.99 -21.78 -6.63
CA GLN A 90 -30.66 -22.86 -7.32
C GLN A 90 -30.01 -24.18 -6.92
N LEU A 91 -30.79 -25.10 -6.34
CA LEU A 91 -30.30 -26.44 -6.03
C LEU A 91 -29.94 -27.20 -7.31
N LEU A 92 -28.97 -28.10 -7.18
CA LEU A 92 -28.57 -29.01 -8.25
C LEU A 92 -29.02 -30.42 -7.94
N ASP A 93 -29.34 -31.19 -8.97
CA ASP A 93 -29.59 -32.60 -8.90
C ASP A 93 -28.30 -33.43 -8.73
N GLU A 94 -28.42 -34.75 -8.59
CA GLU A 94 -27.25 -35.64 -8.45
C GLU A 94 -26.31 -35.66 -9.67
N ASN A 95 -26.77 -35.16 -10.82
CA ASN A 95 -25.97 -35.04 -12.05
C ASN A 95 -25.33 -33.65 -12.22
N GLY A 96 -25.56 -32.75 -11.25
CA GLY A 96 -25.05 -31.38 -11.30
C GLY A 96 -25.86 -30.43 -12.19
N ASN A 97 -27.06 -30.82 -12.64
CA ASN A 97 -27.97 -29.95 -13.36
C ASN A 97 -28.87 -29.19 -12.39
N GLU A 98 -29.43 -28.06 -12.83
CA GLU A 98 -30.40 -27.29 -12.04
C GLU A 98 -31.65 -28.12 -11.76
N ASP A 99 -31.96 -28.34 -10.49
CA ASP A 99 -33.20 -28.99 -10.07
C ASP A 99 -34.37 -28.01 -10.20
N LYS A 100 -35.06 -28.08 -11.34
CA LYS A 100 -36.22 -27.23 -11.62
C LYS A 100 -37.47 -27.61 -10.81
N THR A 101 -37.44 -28.68 -10.07
CA THR A 101 -38.56 -29.10 -9.19
C THR A 101 -38.58 -28.31 -7.89
N VAL A 102 -37.44 -27.67 -7.56
CA VAL A 102 -37.29 -26.84 -6.38
C VAL A 102 -37.14 -25.37 -6.86
N PRO A 103 -37.97 -24.47 -6.31
CA PRO A 103 -37.79 -23.04 -6.63
C PRO A 103 -36.44 -22.51 -6.14
N VAL A 104 -36.00 -21.38 -6.73
CA VAL A 104 -34.83 -20.65 -6.24
C VAL A 104 -35.05 -20.23 -4.80
N TYR A 105 -34.09 -20.51 -3.95
CA TYR A 105 -34.06 -20.00 -2.58
C TYR A 105 -33.64 -18.54 -2.59
N PRO A 106 -34.47 -17.59 -2.08
CA PRO A 106 -34.29 -16.16 -2.32
C PRO A 106 -33.25 -15.50 -1.42
N ALA A 107 -32.94 -16.06 -0.27
CA ALA A 107 -32.05 -15.41 0.69
C ALA A 107 -31.37 -16.45 1.59
N VAL A 108 -30.33 -17.07 1.08
CA VAL A 108 -29.58 -18.08 1.82
C VAL A 108 -28.33 -17.44 2.43
N PRO A 109 -28.17 -17.47 3.77
CA PRO A 109 -27.03 -16.83 4.42
C PRO A 109 -25.72 -17.52 4.06
N LEU A 110 -24.68 -16.69 3.84
CA LEU A 110 -23.31 -17.11 3.59
C LEU A 110 -22.56 -17.35 4.92
N PRO A 111 -21.60 -18.29 4.93
CA PRO A 111 -20.75 -18.49 6.08
C PRO A 111 -19.83 -17.29 6.30
N VAL A 112 -19.60 -16.93 7.54
CA VAL A 112 -18.65 -15.88 7.94
C VAL A 112 -17.59 -16.52 8.81
N THR A 113 -16.32 -16.36 8.46
CA THR A 113 -15.19 -16.98 9.18
C THR A 113 -15.07 -16.42 10.59
N SER A 114 -15.31 -15.12 10.73
CA SER A 114 -15.33 -14.42 12.02
C SER A 114 -16.39 -13.34 11.95
N THR A 115 -17.26 -13.27 12.95
CA THR A 115 -18.33 -12.28 12.96
C THR A 115 -18.52 -11.67 14.34
N GLY A 116 -18.95 -10.42 14.36
CA GLY A 116 -19.35 -9.65 15.53
C GLY A 116 -20.25 -8.50 15.10
N SER A 117 -20.54 -7.57 16.01
CA SER A 117 -21.27 -6.37 15.64
C SER A 117 -20.41 -5.52 14.70
N GLN A 118 -20.78 -5.43 13.43
CA GLN A 118 -20.07 -4.72 12.35
C GLN A 118 -18.63 -5.20 12.10
N GLY A 119 -18.30 -6.43 12.49
CA GLY A 119 -16.98 -7.02 12.30
C GLY A 119 -17.05 -8.40 11.67
N GLY A 120 -16.10 -8.74 10.81
CA GLY A 120 -15.98 -10.04 10.17
C GLY A 120 -15.27 -9.99 8.82
N ASP A 121 -15.08 -11.17 8.21
CA ASP A 121 -14.59 -11.33 6.85
C ASP A 121 -15.76 -11.59 5.91
N PHE A 122 -15.98 -10.67 4.98
CA PHE A 122 -17.11 -10.71 4.05
C PHE A 122 -16.63 -10.64 2.60
N ALA A 123 -16.96 -11.66 1.81
CA ALA A 123 -16.73 -11.69 0.37
C ALA A 123 -17.89 -12.41 -0.32
N PHE A 124 -18.61 -11.71 -1.20
CA PHE A 124 -19.67 -12.34 -1.99
C PHE A 124 -19.05 -13.21 -3.09
N PRO A 125 -19.59 -14.43 -3.28
CA PRO A 125 -19.23 -15.26 -4.41
C PRO A 125 -19.75 -14.66 -5.72
N GLU A 126 -19.04 -14.92 -6.80
CA GLU A 126 -19.55 -14.62 -8.13
C GLU A 126 -20.78 -15.47 -8.47
N VAL A 127 -21.68 -14.91 -9.28
CA VAL A 127 -22.78 -15.66 -9.89
C VAL A 127 -22.21 -16.85 -10.66
N GLY A 128 -22.85 -18.00 -10.52
CA GLY A 128 -22.39 -19.26 -11.07
C GLY A 128 -21.44 -20.07 -10.18
N THR A 129 -21.04 -19.54 -9.02
CA THR A 129 -20.25 -20.31 -8.05
C THR A 129 -21.06 -21.47 -7.49
N MET A 130 -20.43 -22.66 -7.45
CA MET A 130 -21.01 -23.83 -6.79
C MET A 130 -20.79 -23.75 -5.29
N VAL A 131 -21.83 -24.08 -4.54
CA VAL A 131 -21.81 -24.11 -3.07
C VAL A 131 -22.39 -25.39 -2.52
N GLU A 132 -21.94 -25.78 -1.34
CA GLU A 132 -22.60 -26.82 -0.54
C GLU A 132 -23.60 -26.15 0.41
N VAL A 133 -24.84 -26.63 0.39
CA VAL A 133 -25.94 -26.11 1.19
C VAL A 133 -26.32 -27.14 2.25
N GLY A 134 -26.37 -26.70 3.50
CA GLY A 134 -26.97 -27.40 4.59
C GLY A 134 -28.35 -26.86 4.88
N PHE A 135 -29.14 -27.67 5.61
CA PHE A 135 -30.49 -27.31 6.05
C PHE A 135 -30.58 -27.49 7.55
N ALA A 136 -30.81 -26.44 8.28
CA ALA A 136 -30.89 -26.48 9.72
C ALA A 136 -32.04 -27.42 10.16
N TYR A 137 -31.73 -28.39 11.03
CA TYR A 137 -32.66 -29.41 11.52
C TYR A 137 -33.29 -30.26 10.41
N GLY A 138 -32.65 -30.37 9.23
CA GLY A 138 -33.23 -31.11 8.09
C GLY A 138 -34.46 -30.42 7.46
N ARG A 139 -34.70 -29.16 7.76
CA ARG A 139 -35.87 -28.40 7.29
C ARG A 139 -35.57 -27.67 5.97
N SER A 140 -36.40 -27.94 4.97
CA SER A 140 -36.25 -27.34 3.64
C SER A 140 -36.36 -25.78 3.60
N ASP A 141 -36.99 -25.20 4.62
CA ASP A 141 -37.21 -23.75 4.75
C ASP A 141 -36.07 -23.03 5.50
N GLN A 142 -35.04 -23.75 5.94
CA GLN A 142 -33.91 -23.17 6.67
C GLN A 142 -32.55 -23.52 6.02
N PRO A 143 -32.32 -23.15 4.76
CA PRO A 143 -31.06 -23.37 4.09
C PRO A 143 -29.97 -22.43 4.58
N PHE A 144 -28.72 -22.89 4.57
CA PHE A 144 -27.53 -22.06 4.78
C PHE A 144 -26.37 -22.61 3.95
N VAL A 145 -25.52 -21.73 3.46
CA VAL A 145 -24.30 -22.14 2.75
C VAL A 145 -23.28 -22.64 3.76
N ARG A 146 -22.76 -23.85 3.55
CA ARG A 146 -21.71 -24.45 4.38
C ARG A 146 -20.32 -24.08 3.87
N THR A 147 -20.11 -24.18 2.56
CA THR A 147 -18.84 -23.86 1.92
C THR A 147 -19.01 -23.55 0.44
N MET A 148 -18.01 -22.92 -0.14
CA MET A 148 -17.93 -22.63 -1.58
C MET A 148 -16.97 -23.62 -2.23
N LEU A 149 -17.26 -24.02 -3.45
CA LEU A 149 -16.47 -24.98 -4.22
C LEU A 149 -15.94 -24.32 -5.49
N ALA A 150 -14.69 -24.60 -5.81
CA ALA A 150 -14.04 -24.04 -7.00
C ALA A 150 -14.39 -24.79 -8.29
N GLN A 151 -15.35 -25.70 -8.27
CA GLN A 151 -15.76 -26.48 -9.44
C GLN A 151 -16.25 -25.56 -10.57
N GLY A 152 -15.76 -25.81 -11.79
CA GLY A 152 -16.09 -24.99 -12.96
C GLY A 152 -15.40 -23.61 -13.00
N LYS A 153 -14.51 -23.31 -12.07
CA LYS A 153 -13.70 -22.09 -12.04
C LYS A 153 -12.22 -22.42 -12.29
N THR A 154 -11.52 -21.47 -12.92
CA THR A 154 -10.06 -21.52 -12.98
C THR A 154 -9.50 -21.10 -11.62
N VAL A 155 -8.64 -21.92 -11.04
CA VAL A 155 -8.00 -21.63 -9.77
C VAL A 155 -6.56 -21.17 -9.99
N PRO A 156 -6.06 -20.21 -9.21
CA PRO A 156 -4.66 -19.80 -9.28
C PRO A 156 -3.73 -20.93 -8.81
N SER A 157 -2.48 -20.93 -9.27
CA SER A 157 -1.47 -21.87 -8.81
C SER A 157 -1.02 -21.52 -7.39
N VAL A 158 -1.18 -22.46 -6.47
CA VAL A 158 -0.74 -22.35 -5.07
C VAL A 158 -0.02 -23.63 -4.70
N ALA A 159 1.23 -23.55 -4.29
CA ALA A 159 2.02 -24.69 -3.85
C ALA A 159 1.70 -25.05 -2.38
N PRO A 160 1.97 -26.32 -1.97
CA PRO A 160 1.86 -26.69 -0.56
C PRO A 160 2.70 -25.76 0.35
N GLY A 161 2.12 -25.27 1.42
CA GLY A 161 2.74 -24.33 2.35
C GLY A 161 2.61 -22.86 1.97
N GLU A 162 2.07 -22.53 0.80
CA GLU A 162 1.74 -21.17 0.41
C GLU A 162 0.33 -20.76 0.86
N GLN A 163 0.13 -19.47 1.06
CA GLN A 163 -1.16 -18.86 1.29
C GLN A 163 -1.40 -17.77 0.25
N LEU A 164 -2.57 -17.79 -0.38
CA LEU A 164 -2.95 -16.81 -1.39
C LEU A 164 -4.36 -16.29 -1.12
N LYS A 165 -4.49 -14.97 -1.03
CA LYS A 165 -5.76 -14.25 -1.06
C LYS A 165 -5.78 -13.41 -2.33
N GLN A 166 -6.55 -13.82 -3.32
CA GLN A 166 -6.56 -13.20 -4.64
C GLN A 166 -7.97 -12.79 -5.04
N GLN A 167 -8.13 -11.56 -5.50
CA GLN A 167 -9.35 -11.10 -6.12
C GLN A 167 -9.30 -11.34 -7.65
N ARG A 168 -8.17 -11.04 -8.28
CA ARG A 168 -7.84 -11.28 -9.67
C ARG A 168 -6.32 -11.36 -9.84
N PRO A 169 -5.77 -11.79 -11.00
CA PRO A 169 -4.34 -12.02 -11.15
C PRO A 169 -3.43 -10.86 -10.74
N GLU A 170 -3.87 -9.61 -10.92
CA GLU A 170 -3.11 -8.38 -10.61
C GLU A 170 -3.38 -7.84 -9.20
N VAL A 171 -4.28 -8.49 -8.41
CA VAL A 171 -4.65 -8.02 -7.07
C VAL A 171 -4.67 -9.18 -6.09
N TYR A 172 -3.61 -9.30 -5.31
CA TYR A 172 -3.45 -10.41 -4.37
C TYR A 172 -2.54 -10.08 -3.18
N GLU A 173 -2.66 -10.91 -2.16
CA GLU A 173 -1.72 -11.04 -1.05
C GLU A 173 -1.25 -12.49 -1.00
N ARG A 174 0.06 -12.71 -1.05
CA ARG A 174 0.68 -14.05 -1.04
C ARG A 174 1.71 -14.15 0.07
N THR A 175 1.70 -15.27 0.76
CA THR A 175 2.82 -15.70 1.60
C THR A 175 3.36 -16.98 0.98
N ASP A 176 4.62 -16.98 0.55
CA ASP A 176 5.24 -18.17 -0.04
C ASP A 176 5.66 -19.19 1.03
N ALA A 177 6.12 -20.35 0.61
CA ALA A 177 6.54 -21.43 1.51
C ALA A 177 7.76 -21.06 2.39
N ALA A 178 8.54 -20.04 2.03
CA ALA A 178 9.65 -19.50 2.79
C ALA A 178 9.23 -18.41 3.78
N GLY A 179 7.97 -17.95 3.73
CA GLY A 179 7.43 -16.91 4.60
C GLY A 179 7.53 -15.50 4.04
N ASN A 180 7.97 -15.29 2.79
CA ASN A 180 7.97 -13.98 2.17
C ASN A 180 6.53 -13.53 1.90
N LYS A 181 6.22 -12.27 2.24
CA LYS A 181 4.91 -11.67 2.02
C LYS A 181 4.95 -10.69 0.85
N ILE A 182 4.06 -10.89 -0.09
CA ILE A 182 3.86 -10.05 -1.26
C ILE A 182 2.44 -9.48 -1.21
N ARG A 183 2.31 -8.18 -1.43
CA ARG A 183 1.04 -7.49 -1.66
C ARG A 183 1.13 -6.74 -2.97
N GLU A 184 0.28 -7.06 -3.91
CA GLU A 184 0.28 -6.46 -5.23
C GLU A 184 -1.10 -5.93 -5.60
N THR A 185 -1.14 -4.78 -6.25
CA THR A 185 -2.33 -4.20 -6.87
C THR A 185 -1.93 -3.27 -8.00
N ASP A 186 -2.68 -3.30 -9.07
CA ASP A 186 -2.62 -2.35 -10.18
C ASP A 186 -3.40 -1.06 -9.91
N GLN A 187 -3.97 -0.93 -8.71
CA GLN A 187 -4.75 0.21 -8.27
C GLN A 187 -4.11 0.89 -7.06
N LYS A 188 -4.87 1.67 -6.36
CA LYS A 188 -4.44 2.46 -5.21
C LYS A 188 -4.43 1.65 -3.91
N ILE A 189 -3.37 1.79 -3.12
CA ILE A 189 -3.33 1.38 -1.72
C ILE A 189 -3.53 2.62 -0.84
N THR A 190 -4.43 2.54 0.13
CA THR A 190 -4.65 3.59 1.12
C THR A 190 -4.55 2.99 2.52
N ASP A 191 -3.53 3.40 3.26
CA ASP A 191 -3.36 3.03 4.66
C ASP A 191 -3.74 4.23 5.55
N LYS A 192 -4.61 4.00 6.51
CA LYS A 192 -4.99 4.97 7.55
C LYS A 192 -4.86 4.31 8.91
N SER A 193 -4.11 4.93 9.79
CA SER A 193 -3.91 4.43 11.16
C SER A 193 -3.69 5.61 12.09
N PHE A 194 -3.95 5.41 13.37
CA PHE A 194 -3.57 6.36 14.41
C PHE A 194 -2.04 6.44 14.55
N GLU A 195 -1.37 5.28 14.50
CA GLU A 195 0.08 5.15 14.58
C GLU A 195 0.56 4.07 13.60
N ARG A 196 1.71 4.29 12.99
CA ARG A 196 2.37 3.31 12.15
C ARG A 196 3.83 3.14 12.57
N HIS A 197 4.17 1.97 13.08
CA HIS A 197 5.53 1.57 13.41
C HIS A 197 6.09 0.63 12.32
N ILE A 198 7.28 0.92 11.85
CA ILE A 198 8.00 0.07 10.87
C ILE A 198 9.39 -0.20 11.43
N GLU A 199 9.70 -1.46 11.66
CA GLU A 199 11.01 -1.94 12.09
C GLU A 199 11.49 -2.95 11.07
N THR A 200 12.65 -2.69 10.46
CA THR A 200 13.22 -3.53 9.42
C THR A 200 14.75 -3.32 9.34
N ASP A 201 15.47 -4.35 9.02
CA ASP A 201 16.93 -4.28 8.81
C ASP A 201 17.29 -3.52 7.52
N SER A 202 16.42 -3.58 6.51
CA SER A 202 16.62 -2.91 5.22
C SER A 202 15.31 -2.49 4.61
N GLU A 203 15.25 -1.27 4.10
CA GLU A 203 14.10 -0.76 3.36
C GLU A 203 14.55 -0.22 1.99
N VAL A 204 13.90 -0.66 0.91
CA VAL A 204 14.08 -0.14 -0.44
C VAL A 204 12.77 0.47 -0.92
N LYS A 205 12.82 1.74 -1.36
CA LYS A 205 11.67 2.44 -1.95
C LYS A 205 12.00 2.89 -3.36
N GLN A 206 11.21 2.45 -4.32
CA GLN A 206 11.23 2.96 -5.69
C GLN A 206 9.90 3.65 -5.99
N ILE A 207 9.94 4.96 -6.18
CA ILE A 207 8.74 5.80 -6.24
C ILE A 207 8.87 6.76 -7.42
N GLY A 208 7.86 6.83 -8.29
CA GLY A 208 7.83 7.79 -9.39
C GLY A 208 7.68 9.23 -8.91
N THR A 209 6.74 9.49 -8.00
CA THR A 209 6.53 10.81 -7.38
C THR A 209 6.22 10.63 -5.91
N SER A 210 6.91 11.37 -5.04
CA SER A 210 6.71 11.32 -3.59
C SER A 210 6.35 12.69 -3.03
N THR A 211 5.29 12.74 -2.24
CA THR A 211 4.93 13.92 -1.45
C THR A 211 4.83 13.52 0.01
N LYS A 212 5.52 14.25 0.89
CA LYS A 212 5.45 14.05 2.34
C LYS A 212 5.02 15.35 3.00
N THR A 213 3.91 15.33 3.70
CA THR A 213 3.44 16.43 4.55
C THR A 213 3.52 16.00 6.00
N VAL A 214 4.08 16.83 6.84
CA VAL A 214 4.17 16.62 8.30
C VAL A 214 3.70 17.90 8.95
N ASP A 215 2.60 17.83 9.69
CA ASP A 215 1.94 19.00 10.27
C ASP A 215 2.64 19.53 11.55
N SER A 216 3.49 18.72 12.13
CA SER A 216 4.26 19.07 13.34
C SER A 216 5.75 18.80 13.12
N ASP A 217 6.36 17.96 13.93
CA ASP A 217 7.79 17.73 13.94
C ASP A 217 8.21 16.55 13.04
N SER A 218 9.36 16.66 12.38
CA SER A 218 9.98 15.57 11.65
C SER A 218 11.44 15.42 12.04
N THR A 219 11.78 14.30 12.65
CA THR A 219 13.14 13.98 13.07
C THR A 219 13.72 12.85 12.24
N GLN A 220 14.97 13.00 11.80
CA GLN A 220 15.71 11.94 11.12
C GLN A 220 17.08 11.77 11.77
N THR A 221 17.38 10.57 12.26
CA THR A 221 18.68 10.19 12.80
C THR A 221 19.29 9.12 11.92
N ILE A 222 20.55 9.30 11.51
CA ILE A 222 21.28 8.37 10.65
C ILE A 222 22.62 8.07 11.32
N GLY A 223 22.84 6.83 11.73
CA GLY A 223 24.10 6.40 12.37
C GLY A 223 25.27 6.26 11.41
N GLY A 224 25.02 6.19 10.11
CA GLY A 224 26.04 6.08 9.06
C GLY A 224 26.01 7.27 8.10
N ASN A 225 26.23 7.01 6.83
CA ASN A 225 26.28 8.05 5.78
C ASN A 225 24.90 8.39 5.24
N LYS A 226 24.65 9.67 4.98
CA LYS A 226 23.51 10.13 4.19
C LYS A 226 24.00 10.67 2.85
N THR A 227 23.54 10.08 1.76
CA THR A 227 23.80 10.57 0.39
C THR A 227 22.49 11.08 -0.22
N VAL A 228 22.51 12.28 -0.79
CA VAL A 228 21.38 12.86 -1.54
C VAL A 228 21.91 13.23 -2.92
N SER A 229 21.30 12.67 -3.97
CA SER A 229 21.62 13.01 -5.37
C SER A 229 20.35 13.49 -6.06
N VAL A 230 20.38 14.69 -6.59
CA VAL A 230 19.26 15.34 -7.28
C VAL A 230 19.75 15.86 -8.64
N LEU A 231 19.14 15.36 -9.71
CA LEU A 231 19.46 15.82 -11.07
C LEU A 231 18.82 17.17 -11.43
N GLY A 232 17.78 17.54 -10.70
CA GLY A 232 17.11 18.84 -10.84
C GLY A 232 17.53 19.84 -9.78
N SER A 233 16.58 20.60 -9.25
CA SER A 233 16.81 21.63 -8.24
C SER A 233 16.49 21.13 -6.84
N ILE A 234 17.23 21.63 -5.85
CA ILE A 234 16.87 21.53 -4.43
C ILE A 234 16.41 22.91 -3.97
N ASN A 235 15.17 23.01 -3.49
CA ASN A 235 14.63 24.21 -2.87
C ASN A 235 14.44 23.93 -1.38
N ASP A 236 15.14 24.68 -0.53
CA ASP A 236 15.09 24.54 0.92
C ASP A 236 14.71 25.90 1.51
N THR A 237 13.54 25.96 2.14
CA THR A 237 12.99 27.19 2.72
C THR A 237 12.62 26.95 4.18
N THR A 238 13.03 27.85 5.06
CA THR A 238 12.66 27.86 6.48
C THR A 238 12.18 29.25 6.87
N ALA A 239 11.10 29.31 7.64
CA ALA A 239 10.56 30.56 8.15
C ALA A 239 11.28 31.06 9.44
N SER A 240 12.12 30.22 10.03
CA SER A 240 12.86 30.53 11.25
C SER A 240 14.34 30.21 11.08
N ASN A 241 14.98 29.64 12.07
CA ASN A 241 16.40 29.39 12.08
C ASN A 241 16.77 28.14 11.28
N ARG A 242 17.85 28.21 10.51
CA ARG A 242 18.53 27.07 9.92
C ARG A 242 19.93 26.95 10.52
N THR A 243 20.21 25.84 11.18
CA THR A 243 21.54 25.57 11.75
C THR A 243 22.17 24.39 11.03
N VAL A 244 23.42 24.56 10.61
CA VAL A 244 24.24 23.48 10.03
C VAL A 244 25.49 23.34 10.88
N GLY A 245 25.69 22.16 11.48
CA GLY A 245 26.89 21.82 12.24
C GLY A 245 27.64 20.68 11.54
N THR A 246 28.95 20.83 11.37
CA THR A 246 29.83 19.83 10.78
C THR A 246 31.03 19.62 11.72
N GLY A 247 31.26 18.41 12.17
CA GLY A 247 32.42 18.07 13.01
C GLY A 247 33.73 17.90 12.24
N GLY A 248 33.66 17.87 10.91
CA GLY A 248 34.79 17.77 10.02
C GLY A 248 34.83 18.93 9.00
N ILE A 249 35.03 18.59 7.74
CA ILE A 249 35.11 19.57 6.64
C ILE A 249 33.72 19.80 6.06
N LEU A 250 33.31 21.06 5.93
CA LEU A 250 32.20 21.49 5.07
C LEU A 250 32.80 21.94 3.72
N GLN A 251 32.49 21.23 2.66
CA GLN A 251 32.94 21.56 1.31
C GLN A 251 31.74 21.84 0.40
N GLU A 252 31.70 23.01 -0.19
CA GLU A 252 30.72 23.39 -1.20
C GLU A 252 31.45 23.69 -2.53
N LYS A 253 31.05 23.04 -3.62
CA LYS A 253 31.55 23.30 -4.97
C LYS A 253 30.42 23.76 -5.86
N ILE A 254 30.51 24.99 -6.36
CA ILE A 254 29.50 25.62 -7.22
C ILE A 254 30.16 26.00 -8.53
N VAL A 255 29.60 25.52 -9.66
CA VAL A 255 30.11 25.80 -11.00
C VAL A 255 29.62 27.19 -11.50
N GLY A 256 28.48 27.63 -11.03
CA GLY A 256 27.85 28.87 -11.38
C GLY A 256 28.04 29.95 -10.32
N LEU A 257 27.04 30.83 -10.19
CA LEU A 257 27.03 31.90 -9.20
C LEU A 257 26.70 31.37 -7.81
N ALA A 258 27.53 31.63 -6.83
CA ALA A 258 27.22 31.50 -5.41
C ALA A 258 26.80 32.88 -4.87
N GLN A 259 25.55 33.00 -4.44
CA GLN A 259 25.03 34.24 -3.88
C GLN A 259 24.55 34.01 -2.44
N ARG A 260 25.01 34.90 -1.55
CA ARG A 260 24.53 34.94 -0.15
C ARG A 260 24.12 36.39 0.15
N VAL A 261 22.87 36.55 0.52
CA VAL A 261 22.28 37.85 0.88
C VAL A 261 21.81 37.78 2.35
N SER A 262 22.07 38.84 3.09
CA SER A 262 21.58 39.00 4.48
C SER A 262 21.20 40.46 4.66
N ASP A 263 20.02 40.73 5.20
CA ASP A 263 19.51 42.08 5.42
C ASP A 263 20.23 42.79 6.58
N GLU A 264 20.84 42.03 7.50
CA GLU A 264 21.58 42.62 8.63
C GLU A 264 23.10 42.52 8.43
N LYS A 265 23.68 41.34 8.55
CA LYS A 265 25.11 41.12 8.39
C LYS A 265 25.48 39.68 8.06
N ASN A 266 26.57 39.51 7.35
CA ASN A 266 27.27 38.22 7.25
C ASN A 266 28.49 38.25 8.18
N LYS A 267 28.61 37.21 9.04
CA LYS A 267 29.74 37.08 9.96
C LYS A 267 30.51 35.79 9.62
N PHE A 268 31.79 35.96 9.28
CA PHE A 268 32.73 34.86 9.08
C PHE A 268 33.80 34.94 10.17
N VAL A 269 33.98 33.87 10.92
CA VAL A 269 34.94 33.78 12.02
C VAL A 269 35.74 32.51 11.86
N ALA A 270 37.02 32.63 11.68
CA ALA A 270 37.97 31.51 11.63
C ALA A 270 39.30 31.99 12.18
N PRO A 271 40.17 31.11 12.72
CA PRO A 271 41.54 31.47 13.11
C PRO A 271 42.35 32.04 11.93
N LEU A 272 42.19 31.45 10.73
CA LEU A 272 42.78 31.92 9.48
C LEU A 272 41.71 32.06 8.42
N SER A 273 41.81 33.07 7.58
CA SER A 273 40.88 33.33 6.49
C SER A 273 41.60 33.49 5.14
N TYR A 274 41.09 32.77 4.14
CA TYR A 274 41.50 32.86 2.77
C TYR A 274 40.30 33.30 1.90
N MET A 275 40.47 34.34 1.12
CA MET A 275 39.49 34.81 0.13
C MET A 275 40.23 35.25 -1.12
N GLY A 276 39.96 34.62 -2.26
CA GLY A 276 40.64 34.97 -3.51
C GLY A 276 40.58 33.85 -4.54
N SER A 277 41.57 33.78 -5.39
CA SER A 277 41.82 32.72 -6.37
C SER A 277 43.03 31.88 -5.95
N GLU A 278 43.23 30.72 -6.60
CA GLU A 278 44.48 29.97 -6.43
C GLU A 278 45.70 30.88 -6.59
N GLY A 279 46.52 30.99 -5.57
CA GLY A 279 47.75 31.80 -5.57
C GLY A 279 47.59 33.27 -5.19
N GLN A 280 46.38 33.81 -4.99
CA GLN A 280 46.17 35.20 -4.54
C GLN A 280 45.09 35.32 -3.48
N ASN A 281 45.46 35.81 -2.29
CA ASN A 281 44.59 36.08 -1.18
C ASN A 281 44.34 37.57 -1.04
N ILE A 282 43.06 38.00 -1.09
CA ILE A 282 42.67 39.41 -0.97
C ILE A 282 43.19 40.05 0.33
N PHE A 283 43.16 39.30 1.43
CA PHE A 283 43.67 39.83 2.70
C PHE A 283 45.18 40.03 2.68
N ARG A 284 45.93 39.17 1.97
CA ARG A 284 47.38 39.36 1.76
C ARG A 284 47.66 40.56 0.87
N LEU A 285 46.93 40.77 -0.20
CA LEU A 285 47.02 41.93 -1.04
C LEU A 285 46.73 43.23 -0.25
N LEU A 286 45.75 43.17 0.66
CA LEU A 286 45.44 44.27 1.56
C LEU A 286 46.61 44.52 2.54
N GLU A 287 47.21 43.47 3.09
CA GLU A 287 48.41 43.58 3.95
C GLU A 287 49.57 44.25 3.22
N ASP A 288 49.87 43.80 2.00
CA ASP A 288 50.95 44.36 1.17
C ASP A 288 50.67 45.82 0.80
N THR A 289 49.39 46.15 0.53
CA THR A 289 48.99 47.56 0.26
C THR A 289 49.19 48.44 1.48
N ILE A 290 48.83 47.94 2.65
CA ILE A 290 49.02 48.68 3.92
C ILE A 290 50.50 48.84 4.20
N GLN A 291 51.33 47.86 3.93
CA GLN A 291 52.78 47.96 4.04
C GLN A 291 53.35 49.01 3.12
N LEU A 292 52.97 48.96 1.81
CA LEU A 292 53.43 49.92 0.82
C LEU A 292 53.04 51.38 1.24
N LEU A 293 51.82 51.56 1.72
CA LEU A 293 51.41 52.91 2.24
C LEU A 293 52.31 53.40 3.39
N GLY A 294 52.69 52.48 4.30
CA GLY A 294 53.58 52.73 5.40
C GLY A 294 55.00 53.12 4.93
N GLU A 295 55.51 52.40 3.93
CA GLU A 295 56.81 52.66 3.34
C GLU A 295 56.83 54.03 2.58
N VAL A 296 55.78 54.30 1.81
CA VAL A 296 55.59 55.58 1.15
C VAL A 296 55.60 56.78 2.14
N ALA A 297 54.79 56.58 3.24
CA ALA A 297 54.72 57.62 4.29
C ALA A 297 56.07 57.85 4.96
N SER A 298 56.81 56.79 5.22
CA SER A 298 58.16 56.84 5.83
C SER A 298 59.16 57.54 4.88
N THR A 299 59.07 57.20 3.57
CA THR A 299 59.96 57.83 2.54
C THR A 299 59.69 59.31 2.42
N ILE A 300 58.40 59.69 2.41
CA ILE A 300 58.03 61.16 2.33
C ILE A 300 58.49 61.89 3.59
N ALA A 301 58.35 61.26 4.80
CA ALA A 301 58.80 61.92 6.05
C ALA A 301 60.26 62.22 6.10
N THR A 302 61.09 61.40 5.41
CA THR A 302 62.54 61.52 5.39
C THR A 302 63.07 62.22 4.09
N HIS A 303 62.16 62.48 3.13
CA HIS A 303 62.57 63.10 1.85
C HIS A 303 63.13 64.47 2.06
N THR A 304 64.29 64.71 1.48
CA THR A 304 64.94 66.03 1.51
C THR A 304 65.44 66.43 0.15
N HIS A 305 65.38 67.74 -0.12
CA HIS A 305 66.12 68.33 -1.26
C HIS A 305 67.46 68.85 -0.78
N ARG A 306 68.45 68.90 -1.70
CA ARG A 306 69.84 69.27 -1.36
C ARG A 306 69.85 70.58 -0.65
N GLY A 307 70.21 70.63 0.62
CA GLY A 307 70.31 71.80 1.46
C GLY A 307 68.98 72.26 2.16
N SER A 308 67.90 71.48 2.06
CA SER A 308 66.64 71.81 2.70
C SER A 308 66.33 70.81 3.86
N PRO A 309 65.67 71.25 4.91
CA PRO A 309 65.21 70.36 5.99
C PRO A 309 64.12 69.40 5.45
N PRO A 310 63.81 68.32 6.24
CA PRO A 310 62.65 67.49 5.93
C PRO A 310 61.36 68.27 5.84
N PRO A 311 60.28 67.72 5.19
CA PRO A 311 58.99 68.41 5.06
C PRO A 311 58.44 68.79 6.44
N ASP A 312 57.81 70.00 6.51
CA ASP A 312 57.12 70.44 7.75
C ASP A 312 56.16 69.44 8.32
N GLN A 313 55.64 68.60 7.47
CA GLN A 313 54.68 67.50 7.83
C GLN A 313 55.35 66.14 8.13
N ALA A 314 56.68 66.08 8.26
CA ALA A 314 57.41 64.82 8.52
C ALA A 314 56.89 64.01 9.74
N SER A 315 56.50 64.77 10.81
CA SER A 315 55.94 64.11 12.00
C SER A 315 54.60 63.45 11.71
N THR A 316 53.74 64.03 10.88
CA THR A 316 52.45 63.51 10.43
C THR A 316 52.66 62.26 9.58
N PHE A 317 53.58 62.25 8.63
CA PHE A 317 53.91 61.11 7.81
C PHE A 317 54.46 59.93 8.65
N ASN A 318 55.33 60.22 9.64
CA ASN A 318 55.81 59.20 10.59
C ASN A 318 54.68 58.60 11.43
N GLN A 319 53.70 59.38 11.86
CA GLN A 319 52.50 58.90 12.56
C GLN A 319 51.68 58.03 11.63
N GLN A 320 51.50 58.33 10.35
CA GLN A 320 50.78 57.53 9.35
C GLN A 320 51.50 56.21 9.09
N ALA A 321 52.83 56.20 8.96
CA ALA A 321 53.63 54.98 8.86
C ALA A 321 53.48 54.06 10.06
N SER A 322 53.46 54.63 11.28
CA SER A 322 53.25 53.90 12.50
C SER A 322 51.85 53.33 12.56
N LYS A 323 50.84 54.07 12.12
CA LYS A 323 49.44 53.54 12.00
C LYS A 323 49.34 52.37 11.00
N ALA A 324 49.96 52.49 9.83
CA ALA A 324 50.01 51.44 8.83
C ALA A 324 50.64 50.17 9.40
N LYS A 325 51.75 50.29 10.11
CA LYS A 325 52.40 49.16 10.79
C LYS A 325 51.49 48.50 11.83
N THR A 326 50.76 49.30 12.60
CA THR A 326 49.82 48.82 13.60
C THR A 326 48.65 48.08 12.94
N ILE A 327 48.07 48.60 11.85
CA ILE A 327 46.97 47.95 11.11
C ILE A 327 47.46 46.62 10.50
N LYS A 328 48.63 46.62 9.86
CA LYS A 328 49.23 45.40 9.34
C LYS A 328 49.39 44.34 10.43
N GLY A 329 49.94 44.72 11.59
CA GLY A 329 50.12 43.81 12.72
C GLY A 329 48.84 43.20 13.28
N LYS A 330 47.66 43.84 13.01
CA LYS A 330 46.33 43.23 13.35
C LYS A 330 45.82 42.30 12.27
N LEU A 331 46.21 42.51 11.02
CA LEU A 331 45.74 41.74 9.86
C LEU A 331 46.56 40.47 9.67
N THR A 332 47.88 40.52 9.80
CA THR A 332 48.81 39.39 9.60
C THR A 332 48.42 38.10 10.33
N PRO A 333 48.00 38.15 11.61
CA PRO A 333 47.69 36.91 12.36
C PRO A 333 46.44 36.16 11.87
N ILE A 334 45.60 36.77 11.05
CA ILE A 334 44.31 36.22 10.56
C ILE A 334 44.32 35.88 9.07
N ILE A 335 45.45 35.97 8.41
CA ILE A 335 45.65 35.67 6.98
C ILE A 335 46.33 34.31 6.86
N GLU A 336 45.79 33.49 5.95
CA GLU A 336 46.43 32.24 5.51
C GLU A 336 47.54 32.53 4.47
#